data_f6706c458a86011e43aac966f1f4f612
#
_entry.id   f6706c458a86011e43aac966f1f4f612
#
_cell.length_a   1.000
_cell.length_b   1.000
_cell.length_c   1.000
_cell.angle_alpha   90.00
_cell.angle_beta   90.00
_cell.angle_gamma   90.00
#
_symmetry.space_group_name_H-M   'P 1'
#
loop_
_entity.id
_entity.type
_entity.pdbx_description
1 polymer ?
#
loop_
_entity_poly.entity_id
_entity_poly.type
_entity_poly.pdbx_seq_one_letter_code
_entity_poly.pdbx_strand_id
1 'polypeptide(L)'
;MSTAVYVPSPIESRIRMLLPWLLLVVLALLPIAGLTPNLIRLFFITFVWVTTSLGWNLLGGFTGQVSFGFAVFYGLGAYTAALMIDRGVNPYLSFLAAGLVPGLASFLIGLPTFRLRGPYFAIATIGVSEATRVIMNNLEITGGASGYRIMEHVPFRQVEHYYTALGMAALAVAASLLIVHSKFGMALRAIKQDEEAAADLGVNPYANKLAIHAVAAIFTGVAGGVFARYAAFINPQGVFAFQTSVYILLMPVIGGIGTVWGAVLGGVVFGMVEEQLVANFPQIHLLLYGALLILIILVEPDGIAGLLGKIFRRLRTPGRKDDGADSGSRKADEVLRRTAGG
;
A
#
# COMPACT_ATOMS: atom_id res chain seq x y z
N MET A 1 23.62 -13.92 25.58
CA MET A 1 22.24 -13.47 25.85
C MET A 1 21.30 -14.36 25.06
N SER A 2 20.62 -15.30 25.74
CA SER A 2 19.66 -16.21 25.09
C SER A 2 18.36 -15.44 24.83
N THR A 3 18.11 -15.07 23.61
CA THR A 3 16.78 -14.61 23.18
C THR A 3 15.86 -15.82 23.14
N ALA A 4 15.03 -15.99 24.17
CA ALA A 4 14.00 -17.01 24.18
C ALA A 4 13.11 -16.80 22.92
N VAL A 5 13.22 -17.72 21.98
CA VAL A 5 12.35 -17.76 20.79
C VAL A 5 10.94 -18.06 21.29
N TYR A 6 10.08 -17.04 21.25
CA TYR A 6 8.66 -17.20 21.62
C TYR A 6 7.97 -18.09 20.56
N VAL A 7 7.56 -19.27 20.97
CA VAL A 7 6.70 -20.17 20.19
C VAL A 7 5.25 -19.85 20.58
N PRO A 8 4.44 -19.29 19.66
CA PRO A 8 3.04 -18.98 19.96
C PRO A 8 2.26 -20.26 20.27
N SER A 9 1.33 -20.21 21.24
CA SER A 9 0.48 -21.34 21.56
C SER A 9 -0.36 -21.76 20.34
N PRO A 10 -0.74 -23.05 20.20
CA PRO A 10 -1.53 -23.53 19.05
C PRO A 10 -2.89 -22.83 18.94
N ILE A 11 -3.44 -22.31 20.03
CA ILE A 11 -4.67 -21.52 20.06
C ILE A 11 -4.43 -20.13 19.46
N GLU A 12 -3.32 -19.49 19.81
CA GLU A 12 -2.96 -18.16 19.28
C GLU A 12 -2.66 -18.19 17.76
N SER A 13 -2.03 -19.27 17.30
CA SER A 13 -1.78 -19.44 15.87
C SER A 13 -3.08 -19.60 15.08
N ARG A 14 -4.07 -20.34 15.60
CA ARG A 14 -5.41 -20.48 15.00
C ARG A 14 -6.19 -19.19 15.01
N ILE A 15 -6.18 -18.42 16.10
CA ILE A 15 -6.85 -17.12 16.20
C ILE A 15 -6.25 -16.14 15.18
N ARG A 16 -4.94 -16.06 15.03
CA ARG A 16 -4.27 -15.21 14.03
C ARG A 16 -4.61 -15.60 12.60
N MET A 17 -4.87 -16.86 12.34
CA MET A 17 -5.27 -17.34 11.01
C MET A 17 -6.74 -17.06 10.72
N LEU A 18 -7.63 -17.12 11.72
CA LEU A 18 -9.07 -16.92 11.58
C LEU A 18 -9.48 -15.45 11.57
N LEU A 19 -8.70 -14.57 12.24
CA LEU A 19 -9.03 -13.14 12.36
C LEU A 19 -9.25 -12.42 11.02
N PRO A 20 -8.41 -12.60 9.97
CA PRO A 20 -8.65 -11.98 8.67
C PRO A 20 -9.93 -12.45 7.99
N TRP A 21 -10.26 -13.74 8.13
CA TRP A 21 -11.49 -14.31 7.57
C TRP A 21 -12.72 -13.81 8.30
N LEU A 22 -12.66 -13.72 9.63
CA LEU A 22 -13.74 -13.15 10.44
C LEU A 22 -13.99 -11.68 10.06
N LEU A 23 -12.92 -10.88 9.91
CA LEU A 23 -13.02 -9.49 9.48
C LEU A 23 -13.66 -9.39 8.09
N LEU A 24 -13.26 -10.24 7.14
CA LEU A 24 -13.82 -10.26 5.81
C LEU A 24 -15.32 -10.61 5.81
N VAL A 25 -15.71 -11.61 6.62
CA VAL A 25 -17.13 -11.97 6.78
C VAL A 25 -17.94 -10.82 7.41
N VAL A 26 -17.41 -10.17 8.44
CA VAL A 26 -18.06 -8.99 9.04
C VAL A 26 -18.23 -7.89 8.00
N LEU A 27 -17.17 -7.54 7.27
CA LEU A 27 -17.25 -6.53 6.20
C LEU A 27 -18.24 -6.93 5.10
N ALA A 28 -18.33 -8.21 4.73
CA ALA A 28 -19.30 -8.69 3.72
C ALA A 28 -20.75 -8.61 4.22
N LEU A 29 -21.00 -8.73 5.52
CA LEU A 29 -22.35 -8.65 6.09
C LEU A 29 -22.82 -7.20 6.34
N LEU A 30 -21.92 -6.23 6.40
CA LEU A 30 -22.25 -4.84 6.72
C LEU A 30 -23.32 -4.23 5.78
N PRO A 31 -23.28 -4.38 4.44
CA PRO A 31 -24.32 -3.81 3.58
C PRO A 31 -25.70 -4.42 3.82
N ILE A 32 -25.77 -5.70 4.22
CA ILE A 32 -27.01 -6.42 4.52
C ILE A 32 -27.62 -5.92 5.83
N ALA A 33 -26.79 -5.46 6.77
CA ALA A 33 -27.23 -4.88 8.05
C ALA A 33 -27.82 -3.46 7.92
N GLY A 34 -27.95 -2.91 6.70
CA GLY A 34 -28.61 -1.62 6.47
C GLY A 34 -27.71 -0.40 6.63
N LEU A 35 -26.46 -0.49 6.17
CA LEU A 35 -25.56 0.66 6.14
C LEU A 35 -26.13 1.84 5.35
N THR A 36 -25.87 3.06 5.84
CA THR A 36 -26.21 4.27 5.09
C THR A 36 -25.41 4.37 3.79
N PRO A 37 -25.96 4.99 2.73
CA PRO A 37 -25.23 5.19 1.47
C PRO A 37 -23.86 5.84 1.62
N ASN A 38 -23.72 6.79 2.56
CA ASN A 38 -22.45 7.45 2.83
C ASN A 38 -21.39 6.49 3.40
N LEU A 39 -21.78 5.58 4.29
CA LEU A 39 -20.87 4.57 4.83
C LEU A 39 -20.45 3.55 3.76
N ILE A 40 -21.38 3.14 2.88
CA ILE A 40 -21.05 2.25 1.75
C ILE A 40 -20.00 2.92 0.84
N ARG A 41 -20.16 4.23 0.56
CA ARG A 41 -19.20 5.02 -0.21
C ARG A 41 -17.85 5.09 0.50
N LEU A 42 -17.83 5.39 1.79
CA LEU A 42 -16.61 5.47 2.59
C LEU A 42 -15.82 4.16 2.54
N PHE A 43 -16.48 3.03 2.77
CA PHE A 43 -15.84 1.71 2.66
C PHE A 43 -15.34 1.40 1.25
N PHE A 44 -16.14 1.74 0.22
CA PHE A 44 -15.71 1.57 -1.18
C PHE A 44 -14.39 2.29 -1.44
N ILE A 45 -14.30 3.57 -1.14
CA ILE A 45 -13.09 4.39 -1.31
C ILE A 45 -11.94 3.81 -0.49
N THR A 46 -12.21 3.42 0.76
CA THR A 46 -11.20 2.79 1.64
C THR A 46 -10.63 1.52 1.03
N PHE A 47 -11.44 0.64 0.44
CA PHE A 47 -10.95 -0.58 -0.22
C PHE A 47 -10.11 -0.29 -1.47
N VAL A 48 -10.47 0.74 -2.25
CA VAL A 48 -9.65 1.22 -3.35
C VAL A 48 -8.27 1.67 -2.85
N TRP A 49 -8.24 2.47 -1.78
CA TRP A 49 -6.99 2.94 -1.19
C TRP A 49 -6.15 1.82 -0.55
N VAL A 50 -6.77 0.86 0.12
CA VAL A 50 -6.09 -0.34 0.63
C VAL A 50 -5.39 -1.10 -0.49
N THR A 51 -6.05 -1.27 -1.63
CA THR A 51 -5.49 -2.00 -2.78
C THR A 51 -4.29 -1.27 -3.38
N THR A 52 -4.38 0.06 -3.57
CA THR A 52 -3.26 0.86 -4.09
C THR A 52 -2.10 0.93 -3.11
N SER A 53 -2.38 1.05 -1.81
CA SER A 53 -1.40 0.99 -0.72
C SER A 53 -0.61 -0.32 -0.74
N LEU A 54 -1.29 -1.45 -0.86
CA LEU A 54 -0.66 -2.77 -0.99
C LEU A 54 0.20 -2.85 -2.25
N GLY A 55 -0.29 -2.35 -3.40
CA GLY A 55 0.46 -2.30 -4.64
C GLY A 55 1.78 -1.56 -4.47
N TRP A 56 1.75 -0.33 -3.97
CA TRP A 56 2.97 0.44 -3.74
C TRP A 56 3.91 -0.23 -2.72
N ASN A 57 3.35 -0.77 -1.63
CA ASN A 57 4.13 -1.41 -0.57
C ASN A 57 4.89 -2.65 -1.06
N LEU A 58 4.36 -3.39 -2.04
CA LEU A 58 5.07 -4.52 -2.66
C LEU A 58 6.39 -4.08 -3.31
N LEU A 59 6.43 -2.93 -3.97
CA LEU A 59 7.66 -2.37 -4.52
C LEU A 59 8.42 -1.59 -3.44
N GLY A 60 7.89 -0.47 -2.98
CA GLY A 60 8.58 0.46 -2.08
C GLY A 60 8.90 -0.15 -0.73
N GLY A 61 7.95 -0.89 -0.15
CA GLY A 61 8.07 -1.49 1.16
C GLY A 61 9.01 -2.69 1.23
N PHE A 62 8.93 -3.60 0.26
CA PHE A 62 9.69 -4.86 0.29
C PHE A 62 11.01 -4.83 -0.50
N THR A 63 11.20 -3.90 -1.45
CA THR A 63 12.49 -3.74 -2.16
C THR A 63 13.25 -2.47 -1.79
N GLY A 64 12.62 -1.56 -1.03
CA GLY A 64 13.21 -0.26 -0.72
C GLY A 64 13.20 0.75 -1.86
N GLN A 65 12.55 0.43 -3.00
CA GLN A 65 12.56 1.28 -4.18
C GLN A 65 11.40 2.28 -4.14
N VAL A 66 11.66 3.51 -3.73
CA VAL A 66 10.64 4.56 -3.59
C VAL A 66 10.27 5.12 -4.94
N SER A 67 9.01 4.88 -5.39
CA SER A 67 8.47 5.38 -6.65
C SER A 67 7.37 6.40 -6.41
N PHE A 68 7.44 7.51 -7.14
CA PHE A 68 6.39 8.55 -7.23
C PHE A 68 5.58 8.48 -8.53
N GLY A 69 5.66 7.36 -9.26
CA GLY A 69 5.01 7.18 -10.55
C GLY A 69 3.73 6.33 -10.52
N PHE A 70 3.19 5.98 -9.35
CA PHE A 70 2.07 5.04 -9.25
C PHE A 70 0.75 5.59 -9.79
N ALA A 71 0.59 6.91 -9.88
CA ALA A 71 -0.54 7.53 -10.56
C ALA A 71 -0.63 7.11 -12.05
N VAL A 72 0.50 6.78 -12.71
CA VAL A 72 0.49 6.24 -14.08
C VAL A 72 -0.32 4.96 -14.16
N PHE A 73 -0.07 4.01 -13.26
CA PHE A 73 -0.76 2.72 -13.27
C PHE A 73 -2.22 2.86 -12.87
N TYR A 74 -2.51 3.73 -11.89
CA TYR A 74 -3.87 4.05 -11.49
C TYR A 74 -4.67 4.66 -12.65
N GLY A 75 -4.11 5.68 -13.31
CA GLY A 75 -4.73 6.35 -14.44
C GLY A 75 -4.88 5.46 -15.67
N LEU A 76 -3.84 4.70 -16.05
CA LEU A 76 -3.94 3.75 -17.17
C LEU A 76 -5.03 2.71 -16.92
N GLY A 77 -5.12 2.18 -15.69
CA GLY A 77 -6.19 1.26 -15.32
C GLY A 77 -7.57 1.90 -15.39
N ALA A 78 -7.71 3.12 -14.87
CA ALA A 78 -8.94 3.90 -14.91
C ALA A 78 -9.44 4.10 -16.35
N TYR A 79 -8.57 4.58 -17.25
CA TYR A 79 -8.94 4.80 -18.65
C TYR A 79 -9.17 3.51 -19.42
N THR A 80 -8.41 2.45 -19.14
CA THR A 80 -8.64 1.13 -19.77
C THR A 80 -10.03 0.61 -19.43
N ALA A 81 -10.42 0.62 -18.16
CA ALA A 81 -11.76 0.20 -17.75
C ALA A 81 -12.85 1.11 -18.34
N ALA A 82 -12.65 2.43 -18.28
CA ALA A 82 -13.60 3.41 -18.80
C ALA A 82 -13.91 3.19 -20.28
N LEU A 83 -12.89 3.08 -21.12
CA LEU A 83 -13.01 2.87 -22.55
C LEU A 83 -13.65 1.52 -22.92
N MET A 84 -13.40 0.46 -22.14
CA MET A 84 -13.97 -0.85 -22.38
C MET A 84 -15.44 -0.91 -21.96
N ILE A 85 -15.78 -0.35 -20.79
CA ILE A 85 -17.16 -0.32 -20.29
C ILE A 85 -18.05 0.51 -21.20
N ASP A 86 -17.57 1.66 -21.67
CA ASP A 86 -18.30 2.52 -22.59
C ASP A 86 -18.62 1.83 -23.94
N ARG A 87 -17.74 0.89 -24.36
CA ARG A 87 -17.96 0.03 -25.54
C ARG A 87 -18.85 -1.19 -25.27
N GLY A 88 -19.48 -1.29 -24.10
CA GLY A 88 -20.36 -2.37 -23.74
C GLY A 88 -19.65 -3.65 -23.27
N VAL A 89 -18.35 -3.62 -23.00
CA VAL A 89 -17.62 -4.76 -22.46
C VAL A 89 -18.03 -4.96 -20.99
N ASN A 90 -18.16 -6.23 -20.60
CA ASN A 90 -18.47 -6.57 -19.21
C ASN A 90 -17.49 -5.90 -18.22
N PRO A 91 -17.98 -5.23 -17.17
CA PRO A 91 -17.13 -4.51 -16.22
C PRO A 91 -16.03 -5.36 -15.59
N TYR A 92 -16.31 -6.62 -15.28
CA TYR A 92 -15.30 -7.50 -14.66
C TYR A 92 -14.15 -7.85 -15.63
N LEU A 93 -14.45 -8.05 -16.93
CA LEU A 93 -13.41 -8.19 -17.96
C LEU A 93 -12.61 -6.89 -18.13
N SER A 94 -13.29 -5.75 -18.04
CA SER A 94 -12.65 -4.44 -18.10
C SER A 94 -11.70 -4.22 -16.92
N PHE A 95 -12.01 -4.73 -15.71
CA PHE A 95 -11.11 -4.68 -14.56
C PHE A 95 -9.89 -5.58 -14.73
N LEU A 96 -10.02 -6.75 -15.35
CA LEU A 96 -8.88 -7.58 -15.69
C LEU A 96 -7.94 -6.86 -16.67
N ALA A 97 -8.49 -6.24 -17.71
CA ALA A 97 -7.70 -5.42 -18.64
C ALA A 97 -7.07 -4.20 -17.95
N ALA A 98 -7.81 -3.56 -17.01
CA ALA A 98 -7.33 -2.45 -16.20
C ALA A 98 -6.13 -2.84 -15.30
N GLY A 99 -5.93 -4.11 -14.99
CA GLY A 99 -4.73 -4.63 -14.36
C GLY A 99 -3.63 -4.95 -15.39
N LEU A 100 -3.99 -5.65 -16.46
CA LEU A 100 -3.02 -6.14 -17.44
C LEU A 100 -2.31 -5.02 -18.21
N VAL A 101 -3.04 -3.98 -18.63
CA VAL A 101 -2.45 -2.85 -19.39
C VAL A 101 -1.41 -2.10 -18.55
N PRO A 102 -1.69 -1.66 -17.31
CA PRO A 102 -0.65 -1.09 -16.45
C PRO A 102 0.47 -2.08 -16.12
N GLY A 103 0.15 -3.37 -15.93
CA GLY A 103 1.14 -4.42 -15.73
C GLY A 103 2.14 -4.51 -16.88
N LEU A 104 1.68 -4.48 -18.12
CA LEU A 104 2.54 -4.42 -19.31
C LEU A 104 3.29 -3.09 -19.42
N ALA A 105 2.59 -1.96 -19.17
CA ALA A 105 3.23 -0.65 -19.18
C ALA A 105 4.35 -0.55 -18.14
N SER A 106 4.23 -1.26 -17.02
CA SER A 106 5.26 -1.29 -15.98
C SER A 106 6.59 -1.85 -16.47
N PHE A 107 6.59 -2.78 -17.42
CA PHE A 107 7.84 -3.27 -18.06
C PHE A 107 8.48 -2.16 -18.89
N LEU A 108 7.72 -1.44 -19.72
CA LEU A 108 8.24 -0.35 -20.53
C LEU A 108 8.86 0.76 -19.66
N ILE A 109 8.24 1.06 -18.53
CA ILE A 109 8.71 2.07 -17.58
C ILE A 109 9.88 1.50 -16.74
N GLY A 110 9.75 0.27 -16.26
CA GLY A 110 10.72 -0.36 -15.36
C GLY A 110 12.05 -0.66 -16.03
N LEU A 111 12.06 -1.10 -17.32
CA LEU A 111 13.29 -1.43 -18.06
C LEU A 111 14.34 -0.30 -18.04
N PRO A 112 14.02 0.97 -18.32
CA PRO A 112 14.98 2.06 -18.19
C PRO A 112 15.14 2.55 -16.73
N THR A 113 14.07 2.61 -15.94
CA THR A 113 14.11 3.28 -14.63
C THR A 113 14.83 2.47 -13.56
N PHE A 114 14.75 1.13 -13.55
CA PHE A 114 15.49 0.29 -12.60
C PHE A 114 17.00 0.23 -12.82
N ARG A 115 17.52 0.86 -13.88
CA ARG A 115 18.96 1.11 -14.04
C ARG A 115 19.45 2.27 -13.15
N LEU A 116 18.51 3.11 -12.68
CA LEU A 116 18.79 4.24 -11.80
C LEU A 116 18.72 3.77 -10.34
N ARG A 117 19.59 4.34 -9.50
CA ARG A 117 19.69 3.99 -8.06
C ARG A 117 19.25 5.18 -7.20
N GLY A 118 18.65 4.88 -6.06
CA GLY A 118 18.32 5.86 -5.04
C GLY A 118 17.43 7.01 -5.53
N PRO A 119 17.79 8.27 -5.24
CA PRO A 119 16.97 9.45 -5.58
C PRO A 119 16.73 9.63 -7.07
N TYR A 120 17.64 9.18 -7.93
CA TYR A 120 17.49 9.30 -9.39
C TYR A 120 16.31 8.48 -9.92
N PHE A 121 16.05 7.30 -9.32
CA PHE A 121 14.88 6.51 -9.63
C PHE A 121 13.59 7.26 -9.28
N ALA A 122 13.52 7.87 -8.09
CA ALA A 122 12.37 8.64 -7.65
C ALA A 122 12.07 9.82 -8.59
N ILE A 123 13.09 10.58 -8.97
CA ILE A 123 12.95 11.72 -9.91
C ILE A 123 12.49 11.22 -11.29
N ALA A 124 13.06 10.14 -11.81
CA ALA A 124 12.67 9.57 -13.08
C ALA A 124 11.20 9.14 -13.09
N THR A 125 10.70 8.54 -12.00
CA THR A 125 9.30 8.13 -11.89
C THR A 125 8.33 9.30 -11.82
N ILE A 126 8.74 10.46 -11.26
CA ILE A 126 7.97 11.71 -11.35
C ILE A 126 7.88 12.17 -12.80
N GLY A 127 9.02 12.19 -13.52
CA GLY A 127 9.06 12.57 -14.92
C GLY A 127 8.18 11.69 -15.80
N VAL A 128 8.20 10.37 -15.59
CA VAL A 128 7.32 9.41 -16.31
C VAL A 128 5.84 9.69 -16.02
N SER A 129 5.50 9.99 -14.76
CA SER A 129 4.13 10.29 -14.37
C SER A 129 3.62 11.54 -15.06
N GLU A 130 4.41 12.61 -15.07
CA GLU A 130 4.06 13.87 -15.69
C GLU A 130 4.00 13.75 -17.23
N ALA A 131 4.96 13.04 -17.85
CA ALA A 131 4.92 12.77 -19.29
C ALA A 131 3.66 12.00 -19.70
N THR A 132 3.28 10.96 -18.93
CA THR A 132 2.07 10.18 -19.18
C THR A 132 0.81 11.08 -19.05
N ARG A 133 0.75 11.92 -18.02
CA ARG A 133 -0.35 12.87 -17.82
C ARG A 133 -0.50 13.82 -19.02
N VAL A 134 0.62 14.37 -19.51
CA VAL A 134 0.62 15.27 -20.68
C VAL A 134 0.17 14.52 -21.95
N ILE A 135 0.64 13.30 -22.17
CA ILE A 135 0.21 12.46 -23.29
C ILE A 135 -1.30 12.23 -23.22
N MET A 136 -1.83 11.83 -22.08
CA MET A 136 -3.25 11.54 -21.91
C MET A 136 -4.14 12.78 -22.05
N ASN A 137 -3.63 13.96 -21.68
CA ASN A 137 -4.32 15.23 -21.90
C ASN A 137 -4.46 15.61 -23.40
N ASN A 138 -3.60 15.09 -24.26
CA ASN A 138 -3.59 15.40 -25.69
C ASN A 138 -4.18 14.28 -26.56
N LEU A 139 -4.53 13.13 -25.99
CA LEU A 139 -5.12 12.00 -26.70
C LEU A 139 -6.64 12.21 -26.85
N GLU A 140 -7.14 12.32 -28.08
CA GLU A 140 -8.58 12.48 -28.35
C GLU A 140 -9.42 11.30 -27.87
N ILE A 141 -8.90 10.06 -27.97
CA ILE A 141 -9.60 8.84 -27.56
C ILE A 141 -9.91 8.81 -26.05
N THR A 142 -9.18 9.57 -25.25
CA THR A 142 -9.37 9.68 -23.80
C THR A 142 -10.23 10.90 -23.40
N GLY A 143 -10.75 11.65 -24.38
CA GLY A 143 -11.44 12.91 -24.16
C GLY A 143 -10.51 14.08 -23.85
N GLY A 144 -9.18 13.88 -23.97
CA GLY A 144 -8.17 14.92 -23.76
C GLY A 144 -8.27 15.58 -22.39
N ALA A 145 -8.01 16.88 -22.35
CA ALA A 145 -8.09 17.68 -21.13
C ALA A 145 -9.50 17.82 -20.55
N SER A 146 -10.55 17.59 -21.36
CA SER A 146 -11.96 17.67 -20.92
C SER A 146 -12.36 16.47 -20.06
N GLY A 147 -11.59 15.38 -20.09
CA GLY A 147 -11.87 14.14 -19.39
C GLY A 147 -12.83 13.23 -20.16
N TYR A 148 -13.10 12.08 -19.56
CA TYR A 148 -13.89 11.00 -20.15
C TYR A 148 -15.07 10.64 -19.26
N ARG A 149 -16.29 10.68 -19.82
CA ARG A 149 -17.52 10.28 -19.14
C ARG A 149 -17.92 8.87 -19.58
N ILE A 150 -18.09 8.00 -18.63
CA ILE A 150 -18.51 6.61 -18.88
C ILE A 150 -20.03 6.59 -18.97
N MET A 151 -20.55 6.17 -20.12
CA MET A 151 -22.00 5.98 -20.32
C MET A 151 -22.35 4.52 -20.13
N GLU A 152 -22.39 4.07 -18.87
CA GLU A 152 -22.79 2.71 -18.56
C GLU A 152 -24.33 2.57 -18.73
N HIS A 153 -24.78 1.55 -19.48
CA HIS A 153 -26.19 1.29 -19.74
C HIS A 153 -26.88 0.51 -18.59
N VAL A 154 -26.15 0.26 -17.50
CA VAL A 154 -26.64 -0.48 -16.32
C VAL A 154 -26.91 0.52 -15.19
N PRO A 155 -28.03 0.39 -14.47
CA PRO A 155 -28.34 1.28 -13.34
C PRO A 155 -27.25 1.19 -12.27
N PHE A 156 -26.85 2.36 -11.72
CA PHE A 156 -25.86 2.47 -10.66
C PHE A 156 -26.32 1.70 -9.41
N ARG A 157 -25.58 0.69 -9.00
CA ARG A 157 -25.85 -0.12 -7.81
C ARG A 157 -24.70 0.02 -6.82
N GLN A 158 -24.88 0.85 -5.82
CA GLN A 158 -23.84 1.17 -4.84
C GLN A 158 -23.31 -0.06 -4.10
N VAL A 159 -24.17 -1.01 -3.78
CA VAL A 159 -23.81 -2.27 -3.10
C VAL A 159 -22.94 -3.16 -3.99
N GLU A 160 -23.17 -3.17 -5.31
CA GLU A 160 -22.34 -3.90 -6.27
C GLU A 160 -20.91 -3.36 -6.28
N HIS A 161 -20.75 -2.02 -6.30
CA HIS A 161 -19.45 -1.38 -6.24
C HIS A 161 -18.72 -1.70 -4.93
N TYR A 162 -19.44 -1.71 -3.81
CA TYR A 162 -18.89 -2.10 -2.51
C TYR A 162 -18.30 -3.52 -2.54
N TYR A 163 -19.07 -4.51 -2.99
CA TYR A 163 -18.58 -5.89 -3.05
C TYR A 163 -17.46 -6.09 -4.06
N THR A 164 -17.48 -5.36 -5.16
CA THR A 164 -16.38 -5.37 -6.14
C THR A 164 -15.10 -4.87 -5.50
N ALA A 165 -15.14 -3.74 -4.80
CA ALA A 165 -13.97 -3.17 -4.13
C ALA A 165 -13.50 -4.03 -2.95
N LEU A 166 -14.41 -4.60 -2.15
CA LEU A 166 -14.08 -5.55 -1.08
C LEU A 166 -13.39 -6.79 -1.63
N GLY A 167 -13.94 -7.40 -2.70
CA GLY A 167 -13.33 -8.56 -3.34
C GLY A 167 -11.94 -8.27 -3.89
N MET A 168 -11.77 -7.11 -4.54
CA MET A 168 -10.47 -6.64 -5.03
C MET A 168 -9.47 -6.48 -3.88
N ALA A 169 -9.84 -5.80 -2.79
CA ALA A 169 -8.98 -5.60 -1.63
C ALA A 169 -8.62 -6.92 -0.95
N ALA A 170 -9.58 -7.83 -0.80
CA ALA A 170 -9.35 -9.17 -0.25
C ALA A 170 -8.36 -9.99 -1.10
N LEU A 171 -8.51 -9.96 -2.43
CA LEU A 171 -7.57 -10.59 -3.36
C LEU A 171 -6.18 -9.97 -3.29
N ALA A 172 -6.10 -8.63 -3.20
CA ALA A 172 -4.81 -7.93 -3.06
C ALA A 172 -4.10 -8.29 -1.74
N VAL A 173 -4.83 -8.38 -0.62
CA VAL A 173 -4.29 -8.85 0.67
C VAL A 173 -3.80 -10.28 0.56
N ALA A 174 -4.63 -11.19 0.03
CA ALA A 174 -4.29 -12.61 -0.11
C ALA A 174 -3.04 -12.79 -0.99
N ALA A 175 -3.00 -12.16 -2.15
CA ALA A 175 -1.86 -12.21 -3.06
C ALA A 175 -0.59 -11.61 -2.43
N SER A 176 -0.70 -10.48 -1.71
CA SER A 176 0.42 -9.88 -0.99
C SER A 176 0.98 -10.82 0.08
N LEU A 177 0.11 -11.48 0.86
CA LEU A 177 0.52 -12.46 1.86
C LEU A 177 1.22 -13.66 1.22
N LEU A 178 0.69 -14.20 0.11
CA LEU A 178 1.32 -15.30 -0.62
C LEU A 178 2.70 -14.91 -1.16
N ILE A 179 2.84 -13.72 -1.76
CA ILE A 179 4.12 -13.21 -2.27
C ILE A 179 5.12 -13.08 -1.14
N VAL A 180 4.76 -12.44 -0.05
CA VAL A 180 5.68 -12.13 1.08
C VAL A 180 6.16 -13.39 1.81
N HIS A 181 5.35 -14.46 1.85
CA HIS A 181 5.73 -15.73 2.45
C HIS A 181 6.42 -16.71 1.47
N SER A 182 6.52 -16.36 0.19
CA SER A 182 7.19 -17.17 -0.83
C SER A 182 8.72 -16.95 -0.87
N LYS A 183 9.43 -17.79 -1.64
CA LYS A 183 10.86 -17.59 -1.96
C LYS A 183 11.09 -16.24 -2.65
N PHE A 184 10.15 -15.80 -3.48
CA PHE A 184 10.21 -14.50 -4.13
C PHE A 184 10.19 -13.34 -3.11
N GLY A 185 9.32 -13.41 -2.09
CA GLY A 185 9.28 -12.41 -1.02
C GLY A 185 10.56 -12.40 -0.16
N MET A 186 11.23 -13.54 0.01
CA MET A 186 12.55 -13.57 0.65
C MET A 186 13.61 -12.86 -0.19
N ALA A 187 13.62 -13.08 -1.51
CA ALA A 187 14.51 -12.39 -2.44
C ALA A 187 14.31 -10.87 -2.40
N LEU A 188 13.05 -10.38 -2.39
CA LEU A 188 12.75 -8.94 -2.28
C LEU A 188 13.31 -8.33 -0.99
N ARG A 189 13.18 -9.02 0.13
CA ARG A 189 13.73 -8.56 1.42
C ARG A 189 15.26 -8.56 1.45
N ALA A 190 15.90 -9.54 0.82
CA ALA A 190 17.35 -9.55 0.66
C ALA A 190 17.82 -8.33 -0.15
N ILE A 191 17.17 -8.04 -1.28
CA ILE A 191 17.43 -6.85 -2.12
C ILE A 191 17.27 -5.55 -1.32
N LYS A 192 16.26 -5.49 -0.45
CA LYS A 192 16.03 -4.30 0.40
C LYS A 192 17.16 -4.05 1.39
N GLN A 193 17.77 -5.12 1.93
CA GLN A 193 18.86 -5.00 2.90
C GLN A 193 20.16 -4.55 2.21
N ASP A 194 20.56 -5.26 1.17
CA ASP A 194 21.72 -4.93 0.36
C ASP A 194 21.57 -5.58 -1.03
N GLU A 195 21.51 -4.75 -2.06
CA GLU A 195 21.29 -5.18 -3.44
C GLU A 195 22.50 -5.93 -4.02
N GLU A 196 23.72 -5.51 -3.66
CA GLU A 196 24.96 -6.10 -4.16
C GLU A 196 25.21 -7.44 -3.46
N ALA A 197 25.05 -7.51 -2.15
CA ALA A 197 25.16 -8.76 -1.41
C ALA A 197 24.10 -9.78 -1.83
N ALA A 198 22.88 -9.36 -2.15
CA ALA A 198 21.84 -10.24 -2.68
C ALA A 198 22.22 -10.80 -4.05
N ALA A 199 22.83 -9.98 -4.92
CA ALA A 199 23.32 -10.42 -6.23
C ALA A 199 24.45 -11.45 -6.12
N ASP A 200 25.38 -11.27 -5.19
CA ASP A 200 26.49 -12.22 -4.92
C ASP A 200 25.97 -13.58 -4.45
N LEU A 201 24.82 -13.61 -3.77
CA LEU A 201 24.12 -14.83 -3.36
C LEU A 201 23.25 -15.46 -4.48
N GLY A 202 23.32 -14.92 -5.72
CA GLY A 202 22.61 -15.45 -6.89
C GLY A 202 21.17 -14.93 -7.07
N VAL A 203 20.73 -13.95 -6.28
CA VAL A 203 19.45 -13.25 -6.50
C VAL A 203 19.66 -12.22 -7.60
N ASN A 204 18.85 -12.23 -8.66
CA ASN A 204 18.88 -11.18 -9.69
C ASN A 204 18.01 -9.97 -9.25
N PRO A 205 18.59 -8.86 -8.79
CA PRO A 205 17.81 -7.74 -8.26
C PRO A 205 16.95 -7.08 -9.33
N TYR A 206 17.49 -6.90 -10.52
CA TYR A 206 16.79 -6.25 -11.62
C TYR A 206 15.53 -7.00 -12.04
N ALA A 207 15.64 -8.31 -12.26
CA ALA A 207 14.50 -9.15 -12.65
C ALA A 207 13.43 -9.21 -11.54
N ASN A 208 13.84 -9.32 -10.27
CA ASN A 208 12.92 -9.37 -9.14
C ASN A 208 12.19 -8.03 -8.93
N LYS A 209 12.89 -6.89 -9.06
CA LYS A 209 12.27 -5.55 -9.01
C LYS A 209 11.27 -5.37 -10.15
N LEU A 210 11.61 -5.77 -11.36
CA LEU A 210 10.75 -5.67 -12.52
C LEU A 210 9.47 -6.52 -12.36
N ALA A 211 9.63 -7.75 -11.88
CA ALA A 211 8.50 -8.65 -11.64
C ALA A 211 7.53 -8.10 -10.56
N ILE A 212 8.07 -7.65 -9.43
CA ILE A 212 7.21 -7.11 -8.36
C ILE A 212 6.58 -5.77 -8.76
N HIS A 213 7.26 -4.96 -9.59
CA HIS A 213 6.71 -3.72 -10.14
C HIS A 213 5.50 -3.99 -11.04
N ALA A 214 5.54 -5.06 -11.85
CA ALA A 214 4.41 -5.46 -12.67
C ALA A 214 3.21 -5.88 -11.80
N VAL A 215 3.43 -6.66 -10.75
CA VAL A 215 2.36 -7.03 -9.81
C VAL A 215 1.79 -5.79 -9.10
N ALA A 216 2.65 -4.87 -8.66
CA ALA A 216 2.25 -3.61 -8.04
C ALA A 216 1.42 -2.73 -8.98
N ALA A 217 1.81 -2.66 -10.26
CA ALA A 217 1.08 -1.97 -11.31
C ALA A 217 -0.28 -2.59 -11.59
N ILE A 218 -0.40 -3.93 -11.58
CA ILE A 218 -1.67 -4.65 -11.72
C ILE A 218 -2.63 -4.26 -10.60
N PHE A 219 -2.21 -4.31 -9.33
CA PHE A 219 -3.06 -3.94 -8.19
C PHE A 219 -3.55 -2.50 -8.30
N THR A 220 -2.62 -1.58 -8.57
CA THR A 220 -2.94 -0.16 -8.71
C THR A 220 -3.85 0.12 -9.90
N GLY A 221 -3.65 -0.58 -11.01
CA GLY A 221 -4.46 -0.45 -12.21
C GLY A 221 -5.88 -0.97 -12.04
N VAL A 222 -6.05 -2.15 -11.43
CA VAL A 222 -7.40 -2.68 -11.10
C VAL A 222 -8.14 -1.72 -10.18
N ALA A 223 -7.46 -1.16 -9.17
CA ALA A 223 -8.05 -0.17 -8.26
C ALA A 223 -8.51 1.10 -9.01
N GLY A 224 -7.69 1.59 -9.95
CA GLY A 224 -8.06 2.71 -10.83
C GLY A 224 -9.28 2.39 -11.70
N GLY A 225 -9.34 1.19 -12.28
CA GLY A 225 -10.47 0.74 -13.10
C GLY A 225 -11.78 0.62 -12.31
N VAL A 226 -11.74 0.06 -11.11
CA VAL A 226 -12.89 -0.04 -10.21
C VAL A 226 -13.36 1.34 -9.78
N PHE A 227 -12.44 2.25 -9.47
CA PHE A 227 -12.75 3.64 -9.14
C PHE A 227 -13.39 4.39 -10.31
N ALA A 228 -12.86 4.22 -11.54
CA ALA A 228 -13.38 4.89 -12.72
C ALA A 228 -14.87 4.55 -12.98
N ARG A 229 -15.24 3.27 -12.87
CA ARG A 229 -16.63 2.86 -13.01
C ARG A 229 -17.53 3.49 -11.95
N TYR A 230 -17.06 3.58 -10.71
CA TYR A 230 -17.82 4.22 -9.62
C TYR A 230 -17.98 5.72 -9.84
N ALA A 231 -16.91 6.40 -10.25
CA ALA A 231 -16.88 7.84 -10.44
C ALA A 231 -17.70 8.29 -11.67
N ALA A 232 -17.88 7.39 -12.65
CA ALA A 232 -18.54 7.63 -13.94
C ALA A 232 -17.93 8.79 -14.79
N PHE A 233 -17.01 9.55 -14.24
CA PHE A 233 -16.24 10.59 -14.91
C PHE A 233 -14.82 10.60 -14.38
N ILE A 234 -13.85 10.63 -15.30
CA ILE A 234 -12.42 10.72 -14.99
C ILE A 234 -11.76 11.76 -15.90
N ASN A 235 -10.75 12.42 -15.38
CA ASN A 235 -9.92 13.33 -16.16
C ASN A 235 -8.42 13.06 -15.90
N PRO A 236 -7.55 13.37 -16.86
CA PRO A 236 -6.11 13.13 -16.70
C PRO A 236 -5.51 13.94 -15.54
N GLN A 237 -6.04 15.14 -15.26
CA GLN A 237 -5.57 16.00 -14.18
C GLN A 237 -5.79 15.39 -12.79
N GLY A 238 -6.84 14.56 -12.63
CA GLY A 238 -7.14 13.87 -11.36
C GLY A 238 -6.40 12.55 -11.25
N VAL A 239 -6.61 11.62 -12.21
CA VAL A 239 -6.11 10.24 -12.06
C VAL A 239 -4.60 10.07 -12.27
N PHE A 240 -3.94 10.96 -13.06
CA PHE A 240 -2.49 10.98 -13.24
C PHE A 240 -1.80 12.08 -12.41
N ALA A 241 -2.51 12.75 -11.49
CA ALA A 241 -1.93 13.78 -10.66
C ALA A 241 -0.74 13.26 -9.86
N PHE A 242 0.31 14.06 -9.75
CA PHE A 242 1.43 13.77 -8.85
C PHE A 242 0.95 13.55 -7.40
N GLN A 243 -0.05 14.31 -6.98
CA GLN A 243 -0.72 14.19 -5.69
C GLN A 243 -1.27 12.77 -5.45
N THR A 244 -1.85 12.13 -6.46
CA THR A 244 -2.34 10.74 -6.36
C THR A 244 -1.19 9.77 -6.08
N SER A 245 -0.02 9.93 -6.73
CA SER A 245 1.17 9.14 -6.42
C SER A 245 1.65 9.35 -4.98
N VAL A 246 1.61 10.59 -4.50
CA VAL A 246 1.98 10.92 -3.12
C VAL A 246 1.03 10.24 -2.14
N TYR A 247 -0.28 10.30 -2.35
CA TYR A 247 -1.26 9.62 -1.50
C TYR A 247 -1.01 8.11 -1.43
N ILE A 248 -0.80 7.47 -2.59
CA ILE A 248 -0.52 6.02 -2.67
C ILE A 248 0.74 5.64 -1.88
N LEU A 249 1.78 6.49 -1.90
CA LEU A 249 3.00 6.31 -1.14
C LEU A 249 2.80 6.53 0.37
N LEU A 250 2.05 7.56 0.75
CA LEU A 250 1.87 7.93 2.15
C LEU A 250 1.17 6.85 2.97
N MET A 251 0.21 6.14 2.38
CA MET A 251 -0.57 5.13 3.08
C MET A 251 0.30 4.05 3.73
N PRO A 252 1.15 3.31 2.99
CA PRO A 252 1.99 2.29 3.61
C PRO A 252 3.07 2.89 4.52
N VAL A 253 3.50 4.14 4.31
CA VAL A 253 4.44 4.82 5.21
C VAL A 253 3.77 5.12 6.55
N ILE A 254 2.55 5.66 6.56
CA ILE A 254 1.76 5.90 7.76
C ILE A 254 1.45 4.61 8.49
N GLY A 255 1.04 3.58 7.75
CA GLY A 255 0.60 2.32 8.32
C GLY A 255 1.73 1.41 8.83
N GLY A 256 2.91 1.48 8.21
CA GLY A 256 4.08 0.64 8.52
C GLY A 256 4.64 -0.03 7.26
N ILE A 257 5.66 0.64 6.71
CA ILE A 257 6.30 0.27 5.44
C ILE A 257 6.96 -1.12 5.49
N GLY A 258 6.75 -1.94 4.45
CA GLY A 258 7.33 -3.27 4.35
C GLY A 258 6.57 -4.33 5.15
N THR A 259 5.34 -4.02 5.59
CA THR A 259 4.43 -5.00 6.18
C THR A 259 3.08 -4.98 5.47
N VAL A 260 2.46 -6.15 5.24
CA VAL A 260 1.16 -6.23 4.56
C VAL A 260 0.07 -5.55 5.39
N TRP A 261 0.04 -5.84 6.69
CA TRP A 261 -0.96 -5.27 7.61
C TRP A 261 -0.76 -3.78 7.83
N GLY A 262 0.49 -3.29 7.79
CA GLY A 262 0.77 -1.85 7.78
C GLY A 262 0.15 -1.15 6.58
N ALA A 263 0.35 -1.67 5.38
CA ALA A 263 -0.26 -1.11 4.17
C ALA A 263 -1.80 -1.12 4.23
N VAL A 264 -2.41 -2.18 4.77
CA VAL A 264 -3.87 -2.24 4.99
C VAL A 264 -4.32 -1.16 5.98
N LEU A 265 -3.67 -1.07 7.15
CA LEU A 265 -4.00 -0.06 8.17
C LEU A 265 -3.82 1.36 7.64
N GLY A 266 -2.73 1.61 6.92
CA GLY A 266 -2.47 2.91 6.30
C GLY A 266 -3.52 3.29 5.28
N GLY A 267 -3.96 2.35 4.42
CA GLY A 267 -5.04 2.56 3.47
C GLY A 267 -6.39 2.82 4.15
N VAL A 268 -6.68 2.11 5.25
CA VAL A 268 -7.91 2.33 6.03
C VAL A 268 -7.89 3.70 6.72
N VAL A 269 -6.83 4.02 7.43
CA VAL A 269 -6.70 5.31 8.12
C VAL A 269 -6.75 6.45 7.13
N PHE A 270 -6.01 6.33 6.02
CA PHE A 270 -6.00 7.35 4.98
C PHE A 270 -7.39 7.54 4.36
N GLY A 271 -8.08 6.47 3.95
CA GLY A 271 -9.40 6.56 3.32
C GLY A 271 -10.45 7.20 4.24
N MET A 272 -10.40 6.90 5.54
CA MET A 272 -11.30 7.52 6.53
C MET A 272 -10.97 8.99 6.80
N VAL A 273 -9.69 9.33 6.90
CA VAL A 273 -9.24 10.69 7.22
C VAL A 273 -9.36 11.60 6.00
N GLU A 274 -9.04 11.11 4.81
CA GLU A 274 -9.10 11.90 3.57
C GLU A 274 -10.50 12.44 3.31
N GLU A 275 -11.52 11.60 3.39
CA GLU A 275 -12.89 12.03 3.14
C GLU A 275 -13.33 13.12 4.13
N GLN A 276 -12.96 12.99 5.39
CA GLN A 276 -13.29 14.00 6.43
C GLN A 276 -12.49 15.29 6.23
N LEU A 277 -11.22 15.21 5.88
CA LEU A 277 -10.38 16.40 5.66
C LEU A 277 -10.79 17.16 4.40
N VAL A 278 -11.07 16.47 3.31
CA VAL A 278 -11.54 17.11 2.07
C VAL A 278 -12.92 17.74 2.25
N ALA A 279 -13.82 17.08 2.98
CA ALA A 279 -15.17 17.59 3.25
C ALA A 279 -15.17 18.84 4.15
N ASN A 280 -14.35 18.86 5.20
CA ASN A 280 -14.34 19.94 6.18
C ASN A 280 -13.29 21.02 5.92
N PHE A 281 -12.18 20.69 5.26
CA PHE A 281 -11.03 21.57 5.05
C PHE A 281 -10.48 21.51 3.60
N PRO A 282 -11.31 21.76 2.57
CA PRO A 282 -10.93 21.53 1.16
C PRO A 282 -9.71 22.33 0.68
N GLN A 283 -9.40 23.47 1.33
CA GLN A 283 -8.29 24.34 0.93
C GLN A 283 -6.96 23.98 1.59
N ILE A 284 -7.00 23.37 2.79
CA ILE A 284 -5.80 23.10 3.60
C ILE A 284 -5.53 21.60 3.85
N HIS A 285 -6.36 20.72 3.27
CA HIS A 285 -6.24 19.27 3.48
C HIS A 285 -4.83 18.73 3.14
N LEU A 286 -4.19 19.27 2.09
CA LEU A 286 -2.80 18.90 1.71
C LEU A 286 -1.78 19.27 2.79
N LEU A 287 -1.92 20.45 3.39
CA LEU A 287 -1.06 20.89 4.49
C LEU A 287 -1.27 20.01 5.71
N LEU A 288 -2.52 19.66 6.02
CA LEU A 288 -2.85 18.76 7.12
C LEU A 288 -2.28 17.35 6.89
N TYR A 289 -2.30 16.84 5.65
CA TYR A 289 -1.63 15.57 5.32
C TYR A 289 -0.13 15.63 5.52
N GLY A 290 0.52 16.70 5.05
CA GLY A 290 1.95 16.89 5.26
C GLY A 290 2.32 16.95 6.73
N ALA A 291 1.54 17.69 7.52
CA ALA A 291 1.74 17.79 8.98
C ALA A 291 1.53 16.44 9.68
N LEU A 292 0.48 15.69 9.32
CA LEU A 292 0.20 14.36 9.84
C LEU A 292 1.32 13.37 9.51
N LEU A 293 1.85 13.43 8.29
CA LEU A 293 2.98 12.61 7.87
C LEU A 293 4.23 12.89 8.71
N ILE A 294 4.58 14.18 8.85
CA ILE A 294 5.74 14.60 9.65
C ILE A 294 5.58 14.13 11.09
N LEU A 295 4.39 14.31 11.66
CA LEU A 295 4.08 13.88 13.02
C LEU A 295 4.26 12.35 13.19
N ILE A 296 3.73 11.54 12.26
CA ILE A 296 3.84 10.09 12.33
C ILE A 296 5.31 9.64 12.21
N ILE A 297 6.07 10.18 11.26
CA ILE A 297 7.48 9.83 11.08
C ILE A 297 8.32 10.21 12.30
N LEU A 298 8.04 11.36 12.94
CA LEU A 298 8.77 11.81 14.12
C LEU A 298 8.44 10.98 15.37
N VAL A 299 7.17 10.59 15.55
CA VAL A 299 6.70 9.87 16.74
C VAL A 299 6.96 8.37 16.64
N GLU A 300 6.72 7.80 15.46
CA GLU A 300 6.84 6.35 15.25
C GLU A 300 7.30 6.02 13.83
N PRO A 301 8.62 5.93 13.60
CA PRO A 301 9.18 5.66 12.28
C PRO A 301 8.77 4.27 11.72
N ASP A 302 8.34 3.34 12.59
CA ASP A 302 7.81 2.03 12.19
C ASP A 302 6.33 2.08 11.79
N GLY A 303 5.69 3.27 11.83
CA GLY A 303 4.29 3.50 11.52
C GLY A 303 3.31 2.94 12.56
N ILE A 304 2.00 3.04 12.28
CA ILE A 304 0.93 2.62 13.18
C ILE A 304 1.03 1.13 13.53
N ALA A 305 1.44 0.27 12.59
CA ALA A 305 1.62 -1.16 12.84
C ALA A 305 2.75 -1.42 13.86
N GLY A 306 3.83 -0.64 13.82
CA GLY A 306 4.91 -0.69 14.82
C GLY A 306 4.42 -0.29 16.21
N LEU A 307 3.64 0.78 16.30
CA LEU A 307 3.05 1.27 17.55
C LEU A 307 2.13 0.22 18.18
N LEU A 308 1.21 -0.35 17.40
CA LEU A 308 0.35 -1.44 17.86
C LEU A 308 1.16 -2.64 18.35
N GLY A 309 2.22 -3.03 17.61
CA GLY A 309 3.12 -4.11 18.03
C GLY A 309 3.82 -3.86 19.36
N LYS A 310 4.23 -2.61 19.62
CA LYS A 310 4.85 -2.19 20.92
C LYS A 310 3.83 -2.21 22.06
N ILE A 311 2.61 -1.71 21.83
CA ILE A 311 1.52 -1.72 22.82
C ILE A 311 1.14 -3.15 23.17
N PHE A 312 0.91 -4.03 22.20
CA PHE A 312 0.59 -5.44 22.45
C PHE A 312 1.69 -6.15 23.21
N ARG A 313 2.97 -5.83 22.95
CA ARG A 313 4.10 -6.40 23.69
C ARG A 313 4.12 -5.95 25.15
N ARG A 314 3.85 -4.67 25.43
CA ARG A 314 3.76 -4.13 26.79
C ARG A 314 2.60 -4.72 27.60
N LEU A 315 1.44 -4.90 26.97
CA LEU A 315 0.26 -5.50 27.61
C LEU A 315 0.47 -6.99 27.92
N ARG A 316 1.32 -7.67 27.13
CA ARG A 316 1.57 -9.11 27.25
C ARG A 316 2.67 -9.46 28.25
N THR A 317 3.48 -8.48 28.68
CA THR A 317 4.53 -8.65 29.70
C THR A 317 4.26 -7.68 30.86
N PRO A 318 3.23 -7.90 31.70
CA PRO A 318 3.08 -7.13 32.91
C PRO A 318 4.15 -7.59 33.90
N GLY A 319 5.15 -6.76 34.16
CA GLY A 319 5.98 -6.84 35.33
C GLY A 319 7.31 -7.61 35.19
N ARG A 320 8.16 -7.25 34.25
CA ARG A 320 9.60 -7.37 34.43
C ARG A 320 10.17 -5.99 34.64
N LYS A 321 10.15 -5.51 35.89
CA LYS A 321 11.00 -4.39 36.33
C LYS A 321 12.44 -4.73 35.93
N ASP A 322 13.14 -3.75 35.35
CA ASP A 322 14.59 -3.80 35.12
C ASP A 322 15.36 -3.84 36.45
N ASP A 323 15.30 -4.95 37.14
CA ASP A 323 16.13 -5.19 38.30
C ASP A 323 17.54 -5.69 37.92
N GLY A 324 17.85 -5.70 36.59
CA GLY A 324 19.11 -6.23 36.06
C GLY A 324 20.24 -5.20 35.85
N ALA A 325 19.94 -3.89 35.80
CA ALA A 325 20.96 -2.87 35.49
C ALA A 325 21.80 -2.45 36.71
N ASP A 326 21.26 -2.61 37.93
CA ASP A 326 21.94 -2.19 39.18
C ASP A 326 22.85 -3.28 39.80
N SER A 327 22.64 -4.55 39.44
CA SER A 327 23.48 -5.66 39.98
C SER A 327 24.82 -5.82 39.23
N GLY A 328 24.90 -5.39 37.95
CA GLY A 328 26.12 -5.46 37.16
C GLY A 328 27.13 -4.38 37.53
N SER A 329 26.66 -3.16 37.80
CA SER A 329 27.53 -2.04 38.20
C SER A 329 28.11 -2.23 39.61
N ARG A 330 27.33 -2.75 40.54
CA ARG A 330 27.82 -3.05 41.90
C ARG A 330 28.87 -4.15 41.93
N LYS A 331 28.73 -5.20 41.09
CA LYS A 331 29.77 -6.26 41.00
C LYS A 331 31.05 -5.77 40.33
N ALA A 332 30.95 -4.89 39.34
CA ALA A 332 32.13 -4.29 38.70
C ALA A 332 32.90 -3.38 39.66
N ASP A 333 32.22 -2.54 40.45
CA ASP A 333 32.83 -1.70 41.48
C ASP A 333 33.45 -2.47 42.62
N GLU A 334 32.87 -3.60 43.02
CA GLU A 334 33.40 -4.46 44.06
C GLU A 334 34.69 -5.21 43.62
N VAL A 335 34.74 -5.62 42.34
CA VAL A 335 35.96 -6.23 41.76
C VAL A 335 37.08 -5.20 41.63
N LEU A 336 36.76 -3.98 41.21
CA LEU A 336 37.76 -2.89 41.11
C LEU A 336 38.30 -2.46 42.45
N ARG A 337 37.51 -2.49 43.53
CA ARG A 337 37.99 -2.19 44.90
C ARG A 337 38.89 -3.27 45.44
N ARG A 338 38.70 -4.56 45.10
CA ARG A 338 39.56 -5.67 45.53
C ARG A 338 40.92 -5.70 44.82
N THR A 339 41.00 -5.17 43.57
CA THR A 339 42.27 -5.10 42.81
C THR A 339 43.11 -3.86 43.08
N ALA A 340 42.55 -2.81 43.72
CA ALA A 340 43.26 -1.58 44.07
C ALA A 340 43.77 -1.54 45.52
N GLY A 341 43.58 -2.58 46.30
CA GLY A 341 43.95 -2.66 47.73
C GLY A 341 44.96 -3.76 48.08
N GLY A 342 45.72 -4.28 47.07
CA GLY A 342 46.78 -5.26 47.26
C GLY A 342 48.16 -4.75 46.87
#